data_8d94c545d4c85aa67b8dfdb41e246d16
#
_entry.id   8d94c545d4c85aa67b8dfdb41e246d16
#
_cell.length_a   1.000
_cell.length_b   1.000
_cell.length_c   1.000
_cell.angle_alpha   90.00
_cell.angle_beta   90.00
_cell.angle_gamma   90.00
#
_symmetry.space_group_name_H-M   'P 1'
#
loop_
_entity.id
_entity.type
_entity.pdbx_description
1 polymer ?
#
loop_
_entity_poly.entity_id
_entity_poly.type
_entity_poly.pdbx_seq_one_letter_code
_entity_poly.pdbx_strand_id
1 'polypeptide(L)'
;MSRYLVACDAGGTMTDVIVVDEEGRSVIGKAPTSPQDESIGYMESFWEALEYMGISQEEGHDFGASVETAIYTGTSMLNTVINMSGYKTGILTTRGFEDIISQGRGKQTFIGDQWSEITHMQYRKHRIPLVPSQLSRGVTERIDMFGTPVIPMYEDEVREGARSLIVDEEVEAIAVIFLQSFVNPVHENRAEEICREVMKEVGREVVLEVSNKVAPTTREISRANATVVQAYAS
;
A
#
# COMPACT_ATOMS: atom_id res chain seq x y z
N MET A 1 19.67 -26.29 21.86
CA MET A 1 18.28 -25.83 21.76
C MET A 1 17.86 -26.08 20.33
N SER A 2 16.77 -26.78 20.10
CA SER A 2 16.23 -26.97 18.76
C SER A 2 15.83 -25.60 18.20
N ARG A 3 16.04 -25.40 16.90
CA ARG A 3 15.70 -24.16 16.21
C ARG A 3 14.47 -24.38 15.38
N TYR A 4 13.65 -23.35 15.29
CA TYR A 4 12.40 -23.41 14.55
C TYR A 4 12.29 -22.25 13.56
N LEU A 5 11.63 -22.52 12.44
CA LEU A 5 11.13 -21.49 11.52
C LEU A 5 9.62 -21.43 11.70
N VAL A 6 9.10 -20.22 11.81
CA VAL A 6 7.66 -19.96 11.89
C VAL A 6 7.27 -19.08 10.72
N ALA A 7 6.25 -19.47 9.97
CA ALA A 7 5.68 -18.63 8.93
C ALA A 7 4.16 -18.54 9.09
N CYS A 8 3.64 -17.34 8.96
CA CYS A 8 2.21 -17.05 9.04
C CYS A 8 1.69 -16.52 7.70
N ASP A 9 0.53 -16.99 7.31
CA ASP A 9 -0.28 -16.42 6.24
C ASP A 9 -1.64 -16.00 6.81
N ALA A 10 -1.82 -14.69 7.03
CA ALA A 10 -3.06 -14.10 7.50
C ALA A 10 -3.96 -13.80 6.29
N GLY A 11 -4.87 -14.71 5.99
CA GLY A 11 -5.90 -14.52 4.97
C GLY A 11 -7.08 -13.71 5.48
N GLY A 12 -8.00 -13.33 4.59
CA GLY A 12 -9.21 -12.55 4.96
C GLY A 12 -10.22 -13.33 5.80
N THR A 13 -10.13 -14.67 5.87
CA THR A 13 -11.07 -15.55 6.58
C THR A 13 -10.39 -16.44 7.60
N MET A 14 -9.22 -16.98 7.24
CA MET A 14 -8.44 -17.91 8.06
C MET A 14 -7.00 -17.45 8.09
N THR A 15 -6.36 -17.69 9.23
CA THR A 15 -4.93 -17.50 9.45
C THR A 15 -4.28 -18.87 9.60
N ASP A 16 -3.25 -19.12 8.82
CA ASP A 16 -2.49 -20.36 8.83
C ASP A 16 -1.08 -20.07 9.38
N VAL A 17 -0.63 -20.87 10.36
CA VAL A 17 0.75 -20.81 10.87
C VAL A 17 1.43 -22.14 10.65
N ILE A 18 2.57 -22.13 9.95
CA ILE A 18 3.44 -23.29 9.80
C ILE A 18 4.63 -23.15 10.75
N VAL A 19 4.93 -24.22 11.48
CA VAL A 19 6.13 -24.36 12.29
C VAL A 19 6.97 -25.49 11.74
N VAL A 20 8.26 -25.25 11.52
CA VAL A 20 9.21 -26.23 10.97
C VAL A 20 10.39 -26.39 11.95
N ASP A 21 10.75 -27.61 12.27
CA ASP A 21 11.94 -27.93 13.11
C ASP A 21 13.22 -28.17 12.27
N GLU A 22 14.35 -28.36 12.92
CA GLU A 22 15.66 -28.62 12.30
C GLU A 22 15.70 -29.92 11.48
N GLU A 23 14.88 -30.90 11.81
CA GLU A 23 14.75 -32.15 11.08
C GLU A 23 13.85 -32.05 9.86
N GLY A 24 13.24 -30.88 9.65
CA GLY A 24 12.31 -30.62 8.52
C GLY A 24 10.89 -31.14 8.77
N ARG A 25 10.56 -31.53 9.99
CA ARG A 25 9.20 -31.87 10.38
C ARG A 25 8.41 -30.58 10.45
N SER A 26 7.27 -30.52 9.80
CA SER A 26 6.40 -29.34 9.74
C SER A 26 5.00 -29.65 10.23
N VAL A 27 4.39 -28.70 10.88
CA VAL A 27 2.98 -28.72 11.28
C VAL A 27 2.32 -27.41 10.88
N ILE A 28 1.02 -27.44 10.70
CA ILE A 28 0.22 -26.26 10.36
C ILE A 28 -0.91 -26.17 11.38
N GLY A 29 -0.97 -25.04 12.07
CA GLY A 29 -2.14 -24.62 12.83
C GLY A 29 -2.99 -23.64 12.04
N LYS A 30 -4.27 -23.61 12.31
CA LYS A 30 -5.26 -22.82 11.58
C LYS A 30 -6.31 -22.24 12.50
N ALA A 31 -6.55 -20.93 12.40
CA ALA A 31 -7.58 -20.25 13.18
C ALA A 31 -8.37 -19.26 12.30
N PRO A 32 -9.60 -18.91 12.69
CA PRO A 32 -10.31 -17.82 12.03
C PRO A 32 -9.55 -16.49 12.16
N THR A 33 -9.46 -15.72 11.05
CA THR A 33 -8.88 -14.38 11.12
C THR A 33 -9.82 -13.43 11.84
N SER A 34 -9.29 -12.68 12.81
CA SER A 34 -10.00 -11.57 13.46
C SER A 34 -9.73 -10.29 12.71
N PRO A 35 -10.72 -9.68 12.01
CA PRO A 35 -10.50 -8.46 11.25
C PRO A 35 -10.13 -7.23 12.08
N GLN A 36 -10.47 -7.24 13.38
CA GLN A 36 -10.16 -6.14 14.30
C GLN A 36 -8.76 -6.23 14.87
N ASP A 37 -8.22 -7.44 14.96
CA ASP A 37 -6.89 -7.70 15.50
C ASP A 37 -6.36 -9.04 14.95
N GLU A 38 -5.53 -8.96 13.91
CA GLU A 38 -4.95 -10.15 13.26
C GLU A 38 -4.05 -10.98 14.22
N SER A 39 -3.56 -10.36 15.31
CA SER A 39 -2.74 -11.07 16.29
C SER A 39 -3.49 -12.20 17.01
N ILE A 40 -4.80 -12.07 17.15
CA ILE A 40 -5.64 -13.10 17.78
C ILE A 40 -5.59 -14.39 16.95
N GLY A 41 -5.94 -14.30 15.67
CA GLY A 41 -5.91 -15.46 14.76
C GLY A 41 -4.50 -16.04 14.60
N TYR A 42 -3.46 -15.17 14.59
CA TYR A 42 -2.06 -15.61 14.59
C TYR A 42 -1.74 -16.45 15.83
N MET A 43 -2.05 -15.94 17.02
CA MET A 43 -1.73 -16.65 18.27
C MET A 43 -2.52 -17.95 18.42
N GLU A 44 -3.80 -17.97 18.06
CA GLU A 44 -4.61 -19.19 18.10
C GLU A 44 -4.05 -20.25 17.15
N SER A 45 -3.75 -19.91 15.90
CA SER A 45 -3.17 -20.84 14.93
C SER A 45 -1.75 -21.28 15.32
N PHE A 46 -0.97 -20.39 15.93
CA PHE A 46 0.36 -20.72 16.45
C PHE A 46 0.29 -21.73 17.58
N TRP A 47 -0.61 -21.55 18.56
CA TRP A 47 -0.81 -22.49 19.66
C TRP A 47 -1.27 -23.86 19.16
N GLU A 48 -2.17 -23.90 18.19
CA GLU A 48 -2.62 -25.16 17.58
C GLU A 48 -1.44 -25.88 16.89
N ALA A 49 -0.58 -25.15 16.17
CA ALA A 49 0.61 -25.73 15.55
C ALA A 49 1.57 -26.33 16.59
N LEU A 50 1.80 -25.64 17.71
CA LEU A 50 2.65 -26.15 18.80
C LEU A 50 2.05 -27.42 19.44
N GLU A 51 0.75 -27.49 19.63
CA GLU A 51 0.05 -28.65 20.13
C GLU A 51 0.28 -29.88 19.22
N TYR A 52 0.21 -29.70 17.88
CA TYR A 52 0.52 -30.76 16.91
C TYR A 52 2.00 -31.19 16.94
N MET A 53 2.89 -30.32 17.39
CA MET A 53 4.30 -30.71 17.68
C MET A 53 4.48 -31.42 19.01
N GLY A 54 3.45 -31.45 19.87
CA GLY A 54 3.50 -32.03 21.21
C GLY A 54 4.10 -31.07 22.24
N ILE A 55 4.12 -29.76 21.96
CA ILE A 55 4.60 -28.68 22.84
C ILE A 55 3.40 -28.10 23.57
N SER A 56 3.39 -28.12 24.88
CA SER A 56 2.32 -27.54 25.69
C SER A 56 2.36 -26.01 25.69
N GLN A 57 1.24 -25.36 26.02
CA GLN A 57 1.20 -23.90 26.14
C GLN A 57 2.18 -23.35 27.18
N GLU A 58 2.41 -24.07 28.28
CA GLU A 58 3.37 -23.66 29.31
C GLU A 58 4.81 -23.66 28.78
N GLU A 59 5.18 -24.68 28.01
CA GLU A 59 6.49 -24.77 27.35
C GLU A 59 6.60 -23.78 26.17
N GLY A 60 5.49 -23.49 25.52
CA GLY A 60 5.40 -22.58 24.38
C GLY A 60 5.65 -21.10 24.72
N HIS A 61 5.50 -20.68 25.97
CA HIS A 61 5.87 -19.33 26.39
C HIS A 61 7.36 -19.01 26.18
N ASP A 62 8.24 -19.98 26.34
CA ASP A 62 9.67 -19.82 26.07
C ASP A 62 10.07 -20.20 24.66
N PHE A 63 9.12 -20.68 23.85
CA PHE A 63 9.37 -21.15 22.47
C PHE A 63 9.92 -20.04 21.58
N GLY A 64 9.49 -18.78 21.78
CA GLY A 64 9.96 -17.62 21.02
C GLY A 64 11.48 -17.48 21.01
N ALA A 65 12.16 -17.88 22.08
CA ALA A 65 13.64 -17.88 22.18
C ALA A 65 14.31 -18.92 21.26
N SER A 66 13.58 -19.92 20.80
CA SER A 66 14.06 -20.98 19.89
C SER A 66 13.66 -20.70 18.41
N VAL A 67 12.90 -19.66 18.13
CA VAL A 67 12.55 -19.27 16.75
C VAL A 67 13.73 -18.52 16.13
N GLU A 68 14.33 -19.11 15.10
CA GLU A 68 15.43 -18.50 14.35
C GLU A 68 14.91 -17.48 13.34
N THR A 69 13.77 -17.77 12.70
CA THR A 69 13.16 -16.92 11.69
C THR A 69 11.65 -16.93 11.84
N ALA A 70 11.06 -15.75 11.91
CA ALA A 70 9.62 -15.56 11.82
C ALA A 70 9.28 -14.79 10.56
N ILE A 71 8.37 -15.31 9.73
CA ILE A 71 7.89 -14.70 8.51
C ILE A 71 6.39 -14.46 8.70
N TYR A 72 5.96 -13.22 8.50
CA TYR A 72 4.55 -12.87 8.48
C TYR A 72 4.15 -12.38 7.09
N THR A 73 3.10 -12.96 6.54
CA THR A 73 2.45 -12.52 5.30
C THR A 73 0.97 -12.33 5.55
N GLY A 74 0.35 -11.40 4.82
CA GLY A 74 -1.07 -11.15 4.96
C GLY A 74 -1.69 -10.60 3.67
N THR A 75 -2.98 -10.82 3.50
CA THR A 75 -3.77 -10.33 2.36
C THR A 75 -4.68 -9.15 2.72
N SER A 76 -4.53 -8.54 3.89
CA SER A 76 -5.38 -7.44 4.36
C SER A 76 -5.37 -6.25 3.39
N MET A 77 -4.20 -5.87 2.87
CA MET A 77 -4.10 -4.82 1.85
C MET A 77 -4.91 -5.15 0.58
N LEU A 78 -4.83 -6.41 0.10
CA LEU A 78 -5.60 -6.84 -1.06
C LEU A 78 -7.10 -6.80 -0.76
N ASN A 79 -7.51 -7.24 0.41
CA ASN A 79 -8.91 -7.21 0.85
C ASN A 79 -9.43 -5.78 0.96
N THR A 80 -8.63 -4.84 1.49
CA THR A 80 -8.95 -3.40 1.54
C THR A 80 -9.20 -2.84 0.14
N VAL A 81 -8.38 -3.21 -0.84
CA VAL A 81 -8.54 -2.78 -2.24
C VAL A 81 -9.78 -3.41 -2.88
N ILE A 82 -10.03 -4.72 -2.68
CA ILE A 82 -11.20 -5.43 -3.24
C ILE A 82 -12.49 -4.87 -2.66
N ASN A 83 -12.54 -4.62 -1.37
CA ASN A 83 -13.72 -4.12 -0.66
C ASN A 83 -13.91 -2.60 -0.79
N MET A 84 -12.96 -1.89 -1.41
CA MET A 84 -12.96 -0.43 -1.53
C MET A 84 -13.10 0.26 -0.16
N SER A 85 -12.44 -0.28 0.88
CA SER A 85 -12.57 0.14 2.28
C SER A 85 -11.34 0.88 2.83
N GLY A 86 -10.45 1.33 1.96
CA GLY A 86 -9.23 2.05 2.36
C GLY A 86 -9.47 3.54 2.61
N TYR A 87 -8.37 4.23 2.95
CA TYR A 87 -8.37 5.66 3.25
C TYR A 87 -8.77 6.52 2.05
N LYS A 88 -9.51 7.60 2.31
CA LYS A 88 -9.73 8.65 1.30
C LYS A 88 -8.39 9.26 0.92
N THR A 89 -7.89 8.91 -0.24
CA THR A 89 -6.51 9.21 -0.66
C THR A 89 -6.49 10.35 -1.67
N GLY A 90 -5.59 11.31 -1.48
CA GLY A 90 -5.27 12.37 -2.44
C GLY A 90 -3.94 12.11 -3.15
N ILE A 91 -3.72 12.73 -4.30
CA ILE A 91 -2.48 12.62 -5.07
C ILE A 91 -1.88 14.01 -5.31
N LEU A 92 -0.57 14.14 -5.07
CA LEU A 92 0.26 15.22 -5.61
C LEU A 92 1.12 14.64 -6.73
N THR A 93 1.02 15.19 -7.94
CA THR A 93 1.72 14.67 -9.10
C THR A 93 2.30 15.79 -9.97
N THR A 94 3.19 15.48 -10.90
CA THR A 94 3.65 16.44 -11.90
C THR A 94 2.46 17.00 -12.69
N ARG A 95 2.39 18.31 -12.83
CA ARG A 95 1.32 19.00 -13.58
C ARG A 95 1.17 18.43 -14.99
N GLY A 96 -0.08 18.14 -15.38
CA GLY A 96 -0.45 17.48 -16.64
C GLY A 96 -0.46 15.97 -16.58
N PHE A 97 -0.21 15.38 -15.39
CA PHE A 97 -0.26 13.93 -15.15
C PHE A 97 -1.28 13.55 -14.06
N GLU A 98 -2.22 14.43 -13.77
CA GLU A 98 -3.25 14.23 -12.75
C GLU A 98 -4.14 13.00 -13.04
N ASP A 99 -4.27 12.62 -14.31
CA ASP A 99 -5.06 11.47 -14.75
C ASP A 99 -4.28 10.17 -14.89
N ILE A 100 -3.01 10.12 -14.41
CA ILE A 100 -2.12 8.97 -14.62
C ILE A 100 -2.73 7.63 -14.15
N ILE A 101 -3.48 7.64 -13.07
CA ILE A 101 -4.14 6.44 -12.54
C ILE A 101 -5.34 6.04 -13.40
N SER A 102 -6.20 7.01 -13.77
CA SER A 102 -7.43 6.76 -14.52
C SER A 102 -7.16 6.35 -15.96
N GLN A 103 -6.09 6.86 -16.57
CA GLN A 103 -5.70 6.51 -17.93
C GLN A 103 -5.29 5.04 -18.09
N GLY A 104 -4.82 4.37 -17.02
CA GLY A 104 -4.49 2.95 -17.03
C GLY A 104 -3.52 2.54 -18.16
N ARG A 105 -2.63 3.46 -18.61
CA ARG A 105 -1.74 3.32 -19.79
C ARG A 105 -2.49 3.26 -21.13
N GLY A 106 -3.71 3.75 -21.19
CA GLY A 106 -4.56 3.66 -22.39
C GLY A 106 -4.99 2.24 -22.73
N LYS A 107 -4.71 1.25 -21.87
CA LYS A 107 -5.14 -0.14 -22.08
C LYS A 107 -6.60 -0.28 -21.68
N GLN A 108 -7.41 -0.67 -22.65
CA GLN A 108 -8.78 -1.09 -22.37
C GLN A 108 -8.74 -2.55 -21.91
N THR A 109 -9.19 -2.80 -20.69
CA THR A 109 -9.37 -4.17 -20.20
C THR A 109 -10.86 -4.49 -20.25
N PHE A 110 -11.18 -5.62 -20.85
CA PHE A 110 -12.56 -6.12 -20.96
C PHE A 110 -12.87 -7.21 -19.92
N ILE A 111 -11.99 -7.38 -18.94
CA ILE A 111 -12.15 -8.41 -17.91
C ILE A 111 -13.40 -8.09 -17.08
N GLY A 112 -14.35 -9.01 -17.10
CA GLY A 112 -15.62 -8.90 -16.38
C GLY A 112 -16.73 -8.18 -17.14
N ASP A 113 -16.47 -7.67 -18.35
CA ASP A 113 -17.49 -7.05 -19.20
C ASP A 113 -18.21 -8.10 -20.04
N GLN A 114 -19.51 -7.93 -20.22
CA GLN A 114 -20.29 -8.77 -21.15
C GLN A 114 -20.02 -8.34 -22.59
N TRP A 115 -20.23 -9.26 -23.56
CA TRP A 115 -20.04 -8.96 -24.98
C TRP A 115 -20.85 -7.75 -25.45
N SER A 116 -22.07 -7.57 -24.96
CA SER A 116 -22.90 -6.42 -25.21
C SER A 116 -22.31 -5.10 -24.71
N GLU A 117 -21.61 -5.12 -23.60
CA GLU A 117 -20.93 -3.95 -23.03
C GLU A 117 -19.66 -3.60 -23.81
N ILE A 118 -18.94 -4.62 -24.29
CA ILE A 118 -17.73 -4.44 -25.10
C ILE A 118 -18.05 -3.82 -26.47
N THR A 119 -19.14 -4.25 -27.08
CA THR A 119 -19.52 -3.83 -28.45
C THR A 119 -20.24 -2.50 -28.51
N HIS A 120 -20.81 -2.04 -27.39
CA HIS A 120 -21.57 -0.78 -27.34
C HIS A 120 -20.93 0.21 -26.37
N MET A 121 -20.26 1.22 -26.89
CA MET A 121 -19.56 2.27 -26.12
C MET A 121 -20.41 2.92 -25.02
N GLN A 122 -21.71 3.06 -25.25
CA GLN A 122 -22.64 3.66 -24.30
C GLN A 122 -22.83 2.85 -23.00
N TYR A 123 -22.51 1.54 -23.02
CA TYR A 123 -22.59 0.68 -21.84
C TYR A 123 -21.24 0.48 -21.16
N ARG A 124 -20.18 1.04 -21.72
CA ARG A 124 -18.86 0.98 -21.11
C ARG A 124 -18.86 1.71 -19.77
N LYS A 125 -18.68 0.94 -18.72
CA LYS A 125 -18.45 1.48 -17.38
C LYS A 125 -16.95 1.76 -17.24
N HIS A 126 -16.59 3.02 -16.98
CA HIS A 126 -15.27 3.29 -16.44
C HIS A 126 -15.18 2.65 -15.07
N ARG A 127 -14.10 1.92 -14.81
CA ARG A 127 -13.84 1.40 -13.46
C ARG A 127 -13.71 2.59 -12.52
N ILE A 128 -14.28 2.44 -11.33
CA ILE A 128 -14.13 3.44 -10.27
C ILE A 128 -12.65 3.40 -9.84
N PRO A 129 -11.86 4.47 -10.02
CA PRO A 129 -10.49 4.48 -9.57
C PRO A 129 -10.44 4.54 -8.04
N LEU A 130 -9.36 4.00 -7.44
CA LEU A 130 -9.12 4.11 -5.99
C LEU A 130 -9.05 5.58 -5.55
N VAL A 131 -8.46 6.43 -6.40
CA VAL A 131 -8.41 7.88 -6.18
C VAL A 131 -9.16 8.57 -7.32
N PRO A 132 -10.30 9.20 -7.03
CA PRO A 132 -11.01 10.04 -8.00
C PRO A 132 -10.14 11.21 -8.49
N SER A 133 -10.26 11.58 -9.77
CA SER A 133 -9.41 12.63 -10.37
C SER A 133 -9.51 13.99 -9.68
N GLN A 134 -10.65 14.31 -9.08
CA GLN A 134 -10.80 15.53 -8.28
C GLN A 134 -9.93 15.58 -7.02
N LEU A 135 -9.39 14.45 -6.57
CA LEU A 135 -8.44 14.38 -5.46
C LEU A 135 -6.99 14.38 -5.93
N SER A 136 -6.73 14.70 -7.19
CA SER A 136 -5.36 14.86 -7.72
C SER A 136 -5.04 16.34 -7.88
N ARG A 137 -3.83 16.74 -7.47
CA ARG A 137 -3.29 18.09 -7.60
C ARG A 137 -1.99 18.06 -8.38
N GLY A 138 -1.90 18.87 -9.43
CA GLY A 138 -0.71 19.01 -10.25
C GLY A 138 0.24 20.05 -9.70
N VAL A 139 1.52 19.68 -9.59
CA VAL A 139 2.62 20.55 -9.16
C VAL A 139 3.51 20.86 -10.36
N THR A 140 3.83 22.12 -10.58
CA THR A 140 4.79 22.53 -11.60
C THR A 140 6.19 22.15 -11.18
N GLU A 141 6.71 21.12 -11.80
CA GLU A 141 8.06 20.59 -11.59
C GLU A 141 8.45 19.71 -12.78
N ARG A 142 9.75 19.46 -13.00
CA ARG A 142 10.20 18.46 -13.95
C ARG A 142 11.62 18.00 -13.67
N ILE A 143 11.79 16.70 -13.54
CA ILE A 143 13.08 16.01 -13.65
C ILE A 143 13.15 15.37 -15.04
N ASP A 144 14.25 15.49 -15.73
CA ASP A 144 14.46 14.83 -17.02
C ASP A 144 14.92 13.37 -16.86
N MET A 145 15.06 12.67 -17.97
CA MET A 145 15.48 11.26 -17.98
C MET A 145 16.89 11.01 -17.44
N PHE A 146 17.72 12.06 -17.34
CA PHE A 146 19.07 12.00 -16.79
C PHE A 146 19.13 12.39 -15.32
N GLY A 147 17.99 12.75 -14.72
CA GLY A 147 17.91 13.19 -13.34
C GLY A 147 18.17 14.67 -13.13
N THR A 148 18.21 15.49 -14.20
CA THR A 148 18.39 16.93 -14.07
C THR A 148 17.08 17.63 -13.80
N PRO A 149 16.98 18.50 -12.77
CA PRO A 149 15.83 19.37 -12.58
C PRO A 149 15.76 20.45 -13.68
N VAL A 150 14.93 20.22 -14.71
CA VAL A 150 14.75 21.17 -15.82
C VAL A 150 13.68 22.21 -15.58
N ILE A 151 12.71 21.90 -14.68
CA ILE A 151 11.78 22.86 -14.10
C ILE A 151 11.90 22.72 -12.60
N PRO A 152 12.31 23.76 -11.86
CA PRO A 152 12.33 23.72 -10.40
C PRO A 152 10.93 23.48 -9.86
N MET A 153 10.82 22.75 -8.76
CA MET A 153 9.54 22.52 -8.14
C MET A 153 8.99 23.81 -7.52
N TYR A 154 7.71 24.09 -7.79
CA TYR A 154 7.01 25.23 -7.21
C TYR A 154 6.46 24.80 -5.84
N GLU A 155 7.22 25.13 -4.78
CA GLU A 155 6.92 24.73 -3.40
C GLU A 155 5.57 25.24 -2.91
N ASP A 156 5.16 26.44 -3.34
CA ASP A 156 3.86 27.02 -2.98
C ASP A 156 2.70 26.17 -3.52
N GLU A 157 2.84 25.58 -4.73
CA GLU A 157 1.83 24.69 -5.30
C GLU A 157 1.74 23.35 -4.52
N VAL A 158 2.87 22.84 -4.01
CA VAL A 158 2.86 21.67 -3.13
C VAL A 158 2.13 22.00 -1.83
N ARG A 159 2.43 23.15 -1.22
CA ARG A 159 1.81 23.59 0.03
C ARG A 159 0.31 23.82 -0.12
N GLU A 160 -0.11 24.49 -1.19
CA GLU A 160 -1.52 24.74 -1.50
C GLU A 160 -2.24 23.41 -1.80
N GLY A 161 -1.66 22.55 -2.62
CA GLY A 161 -2.22 21.25 -2.95
C GLY A 161 -2.38 20.35 -1.73
N ALA A 162 -1.37 20.26 -0.88
CA ALA A 162 -1.44 19.49 0.36
C ALA A 162 -2.51 20.05 1.31
N ARG A 163 -2.53 21.38 1.50
CA ARG A 163 -3.55 22.04 2.34
C ARG A 163 -4.95 21.79 1.81
N SER A 164 -5.18 21.97 0.51
CA SER A 164 -6.48 21.72 -0.11
C SER A 164 -6.93 20.27 0.07
N LEU A 165 -6.04 19.30 -0.12
CA LEU A 165 -6.37 17.89 0.09
C LEU A 165 -6.72 17.60 1.57
N ILE A 166 -5.92 18.12 2.52
CA ILE A 166 -6.11 17.83 3.95
C ILE A 166 -7.33 18.55 4.52
N VAL A 167 -7.51 19.83 4.18
CA VAL A 167 -8.52 20.70 4.83
C VAL A 167 -9.84 20.70 4.07
N ASP A 168 -9.79 20.94 2.74
CA ASP A 168 -11.03 21.10 1.94
C ASP A 168 -11.62 19.75 1.55
N GLU A 169 -10.75 18.80 1.18
CA GLU A 169 -11.17 17.47 0.75
C GLU A 169 -11.19 16.44 1.89
N GLU A 170 -10.61 16.78 3.04
CA GLU A 170 -10.55 15.90 4.23
C GLU A 170 -9.97 14.52 3.93
N VAL A 171 -8.90 14.44 3.12
CA VAL A 171 -8.25 13.16 2.85
C VAL A 171 -7.58 12.60 4.10
N GLU A 172 -7.46 11.27 4.15
CA GLU A 172 -6.82 10.51 5.23
C GLU A 172 -5.41 10.06 4.83
N ALA A 173 -5.13 10.07 3.51
CA ALA A 173 -3.82 9.73 2.97
C ALA A 173 -3.44 10.62 1.78
N ILE A 174 -2.13 10.85 1.58
CA ILE A 174 -1.59 11.55 0.41
C ILE A 174 -0.50 10.68 -0.22
N ALA A 175 -0.57 10.49 -1.54
CA ALA A 175 0.45 9.89 -2.36
C ALA A 175 1.18 10.97 -3.17
N VAL A 176 2.50 11.12 -3.01
CA VAL A 176 3.34 12.02 -3.80
C VAL A 176 4.01 11.23 -4.92
N ILE A 177 3.75 11.61 -6.17
CA ILE A 177 4.15 10.84 -7.34
C ILE A 177 4.63 11.79 -8.44
N PHE A 178 5.92 12.07 -8.51
CA PHE A 178 6.49 12.92 -9.55
C PHE A 178 7.20 12.10 -10.63
N LEU A 179 7.27 12.64 -11.83
CA LEU A 179 7.95 11.99 -12.94
C LEU A 179 9.45 11.91 -12.70
N GLN A 180 10.06 10.79 -13.12
CA GLN A 180 11.50 10.51 -13.01
C GLN A 180 12.06 10.55 -11.57
N SER A 181 11.23 10.50 -10.54
CA SER A 181 11.68 10.51 -9.14
C SER A 181 12.53 9.29 -8.75
N PHE A 182 12.44 8.20 -9.49
CA PHE A 182 13.31 7.02 -9.33
C PHE A 182 14.74 7.28 -9.76
N VAL A 183 14.98 8.25 -10.66
CA VAL A 183 16.33 8.69 -11.09
C VAL A 183 16.88 9.74 -10.13
N ASN A 184 16.05 10.75 -9.80
CA ASN A 184 16.41 11.80 -8.86
C ASN A 184 15.20 12.18 -7.99
N PRO A 185 15.20 11.81 -6.70
CA PRO A 185 14.07 12.01 -5.81
C PRO A 185 14.00 13.41 -5.18
N VAL A 186 14.83 14.37 -5.59
CA VAL A 186 14.99 15.66 -4.91
C VAL A 186 13.67 16.41 -4.75
N HIS A 187 12.81 16.42 -5.78
CA HIS A 187 11.52 17.10 -5.71
C HIS A 187 10.52 16.36 -4.80
N GLU A 188 10.45 15.03 -4.89
CA GLU A 188 9.57 14.26 -3.99
C GLU A 188 9.99 14.35 -2.52
N ASN A 189 11.30 14.30 -2.24
CA ASN A 189 11.79 14.45 -0.87
C ASN A 189 11.45 15.83 -0.31
N ARG A 190 11.60 16.88 -1.11
CA ARG A 190 11.23 18.23 -0.68
C ARG A 190 9.71 18.38 -0.53
N ALA A 191 8.92 17.80 -1.43
CA ALA A 191 7.45 17.78 -1.31
C ALA A 191 6.97 17.06 -0.05
N GLU A 192 7.63 15.95 0.32
CA GLU A 192 7.35 15.26 1.60
C GLU A 192 7.56 16.17 2.80
N GLU A 193 8.69 16.90 2.85
CA GLU A 193 8.95 17.87 3.94
C GLU A 193 7.85 18.91 4.02
N ILE A 194 7.46 19.49 2.88
CA ILE A 194 6.39 20.51 2.82
C ILE A 194 5.05 19.92 3.27
N CYS A 195 4.69 18.70 2.86
CA CYS A 195 3.48 18.05 3.32
C CYS A 195 3.47 17.89 4.84
N ARG A 196 4.60 17.46 5.43
CA ARG A 196 4.74 17.35 6.90
C ARG A 196 4.67 18.70 7.61
N GLU A 197 5.20 19.77 7.01
CA GLU A 197 5.04 21.14 7.52
C GLU A 197 3.56 21.54 7.53
N VAL A 198 2.85 21.31 6.41
CA VAL A 198 1.41 21.61 6.30
C VAL A 198 0.59 20.82 7.33
N MET A 199 0.87 19.52 7.52
CA MET A 199 0.20 18.71 8.55
C MET A 199 0.33 19.32 9.93
N LYS A 200 1.54 19.77 10.29
CA LYS A 200 1.79 20.45 11.57
C LYS A 200 1.05 21.79 11.68
N GLU A 201 1.05 22.59 10.60
CA GLU A 201 0.35 23.88 10.56
C GLU A 201 -1.15 23.75 10.75
N VAL A 202 -1.77 22.72 10.12
CA VAL A 202 -3.21 22.49 10.20
C VAL A 202 -3.61 21.63 11.41
N GLY A 203 -2.64 21.04 12.12
CA GLY A 203 -2.88 20.19 13.29
C GLY A 203 -3.57 18.86 12.95
N ARG A 204 -3.39 18.35 11.73
CA ARG A 204 -3.98 17.08 11.28
C ARG A 204 -2.92 16.22 10.61
N GLU A 205 -2.69 15.04 11.18
CA GLU A 205 -1.84 14.02 10.59
C GLU A 205 -2.63 13.18 9.59
N VAL A 206 -2.02 12.87 8.44
CA VAL A 206 -2.52 11.95 7.44
C VAL A 206 -1.41 10.99 7.02
N VAL A 207 -1.75 9.84 6.49
CA VAL A 207 -0.76 8.93 5.91
C VAL A 207 -0.08 9.62 4.73
N LEU A 208 1.24 9.55 4.64
CA LEU A 208 2.01 10.18 3.57
C LEU A 208 2.97 9.18 2.94
N GLU A 209 2.69 8.83 1.70
CA GLU A 209 3.50 7.91 0.91
C GLU A 209 4.16 8.62 -0.27
N VAL A 210 5.43 8.31 -0.51
CA VAL A 210 6.26 8.96 -1.53
C VAL A 210 6.79 7.91 -2.49
N SER A 211 6.58 8.11 -3.79
CA SER A 211 6.75 7.07 -4.80
C SER A 211 8.18 6.55 -4.92
N ASN A 212 9.18 7.38 -4.71
CA ASN A 212 10.58 6.98 -4.73
C ASN A 212 10.97 6.03 -3.59
N LYS A 213 10.22 6.05 -2.48
CA LYS A 213 10.46 5.18 -1.31
C LYS A 213 9.67 3.89 -1.40
N VAL A 214 8.43 3.97 -1.88
CA VAL A 214 7.52 2.80 -1.98
C VAL A 214 7.94 1.87 -3.12
N ALA A 215 8.20 2.40 -4.31
CA ALA A 215 8.49 1.57 -5.49
C ALA A 215 9.40 2.31 -6.48
N PRO A 216 10.71 2.37 -6.28
CA PRO A 216 11.63 3.08 -7.16
C PRO A 216 11.82 2.36 -8.50
N THR A 217 10.77 2.28 -9.31
CA THR A 217 10.77 1.60 -10.61
C THR A 217 10.70 2.60 -11.77
N THR A 218 11.17 2.16 -12.95
CA THR A 218 11.27 2.99 -14.16
C THR A 218 9.91 3.36 -14.78
N ARG A 219 8.83 2.67 -14.42
CA ARG A 219 7.51 2.88 -15.03
C ARG A 219 6.62 3.70 -14.11
N GLU A 220 6.30 4.93 -14.52
CA GLU A 220 5.50 5.88 -13.75
C GLU A 220 4.17 5.28 -13.28
N ILE A 221 3.42 4.62 -14.17
CA ILE A 221 2.12 4.04 -13.79
C ILE A 221 2.26 2.91 -12.78
N SER A 222 3.32 2.09 -12.86
CA SER A 222 3.55 1.01 -11.88
C SER A 222 3.91 1.61 -10.52
N ARG A 223 4.77 2.64 -10.51
CA ARG A 223 5.15 3.38 -9.31
C ARG A 223 3.95 4.09 -8.70
N ALA A 224 3.14 4.76 -9.53
CA ALA A 224 1.92 5.45 -9.11
C ALA A 224 0.91 4.48 -8.48
N ASN A 225 0.63 3.35 -9.13
CA ASN A 225 -0.29 2.35 -8.58
C ASN A 225 0.22 1.76 -7.26
N ALA A 226 1.51 1.44 -7.16
CA ALA A 226 2.07 0.91 -5.91
C ALA A 226 1.95 1.93 -4.77
N THR A 227 2.27 3.21 -5.03
CA THR A 227 2.21 4.28 -4.03
C THR A 227 0.76 4.56 -3.60
N VAL A 228 -0.17 4.59 -4.56
CA VAL A 228 -1.60 4.79 -4.26
C VAL A 228 -2.14 3.62 -3.44
N VAL A 229 -1.83 2.37 -3.81
CA VAL A 229 -2.28 1.20 -3.06
C VAL A 229 -1.71 1.21 -1.65
N GLN A 230 -0.42 1.56 -1.50
CA GLN A 230 0.21 1.69 -0.18
C GLN A 230 -0.48 2.76 0.66
N ALA A 231 -0.68 3.97 0.14
CA ALA A 231 -1.36 5.05 0.86
C ALA A 231 -2.83 4.73 1.20
N TYR A 232 -3.51 4.03 0.29
CA TYR A 232 -4.92 3.67 0.43
C TYR A 232 -5.17 2.60 1.48
N ALA A 233 -4.24 1.62 1.61
CA ALA A 233 -4.41 0.43 2.43
C ALA A 233 -3.49 0.40 3.67
N SER A 234 -2.87 1.53 4.04
CA SER A 234 -2.01 1.67 5.23
C SER A 234 -2.75 1.54 6.54
#